data_80d7671921a1c49a51dce1420a2618c9
#
_entry.id   80d7671921a1c49a51dce1420a2618c9
#
_cell.length_a   1.000
_cell.length_b   1.000
_cell.length_c   1.000
_cell.angle_alpha   90.00
_cell.angle_beta   90.00
_cell.angle_gamma   90.00
#
_symmetry.space_group_name_H-M   'P 1'
#
loop_
_entity.id
_entity.type
_entity.pdbx_description
1 polymer ?
#
loop_
_entity_poly.entity_id
_entity_poly.type
_entity_poly.pdbx_seq_one_letter_code
_entity_poly.pdbx_strand_id
1 'polypeptide(L)'
;MKLLVLGSGAGGGFPLWNCHCQLCSAWRHGDLDASARTQSSIAISQDGRPGDGWLLVNASPDLPQQLRATPALQPGHIGDVPIRAVVLLDSRLHHVAGLLSLRESRELEVYATPLVFDDLTADLPLLQVLESYCRVRWRMLPIAGEQRSAAFEIPGFPALSFAAMAVPARAPRHARLRGETAGEGIALQVQDRRSGRRLFLSPALADVGEAELACMREADCVVVDGSFWTEHGMQEAGIGTLSASDKGHLPQRRHGERPGMIDALRASGAPRKVLTHIHHSNPILDRGGAQRRELAAEGIEVAHDGMVIEL
;
A
#
# COMPACT_ATOMS: atom_id res chain seq x y z
N MET A 1 12.56 -9.89 9.75
CA MET A 1 11.61 -8.76 9.54
C MET A 1 10.20 -9.31 9.47
N LYS A 2 9.22 -8.60 10.05
CA LYS A 2 7.81 -9.00 10.09
C LYS A 2 6.91 -7.90 9.51
N LEU A 3 6.01 -8.29 8.61
CA LEU A 3 4.99 -7.41 8.04
C LEU A 3 3.60 -7.86 8.47
N LEU A 4 2.73 -6.92 8.75
CA LEU A 4 1.30 -7.12 8.97
C LEU A 4 0.52 -6.34 7.92
N VAL A 5 -0.28 -7.00 7.12
CA VAL A 5 -1.25 -6.35 6.23
C VAL A 5 -2.44 -5.94 7.08
N LEU A 6 -2.52 -4.67 7.45
CA LEU A 6 -3.61 -4.15 8.29
C LEU A 6 -4.90 -4.03 7.49
N GLY A 7 -4.77 -3.59 6.25
CA GLY A 7 -5.84 -3.50 5.28
C GLY A 7 -5.34 -3.83 3.88
N SER A 8 -6.10 -4.60 3.13
CA SER A 8 -5.72 -5.14 1.82
C SER A 8 -6.60 -4.65 0.67
N GLY A 9 -7.61 -3.84 0.95
CA GLY A 9 -8.51 -3.25 -0.03
C GLY A 9 -7.98 -1.94 -0.61
N ALA A 10 -8.40 -1.60 -1.82
CA ALA A 10 -8.24 -0.27 -2.39
C ALA A 10 -9.17 0.75 -1.73
N GLY A 11 -9.19 1.99 -2.21
CA GLY A 11 -10.03 3.05 -1.66
C GLY A 11 -11.50 2.65 -1.53
N GLY A 12 -12.05 2.81 -0.31
CA GLY A 12 -13.40 2.43 0.06
C GLY A 12 -13.55 1.01 0.62
N GLY A 13 -12.51 0.18 0.53
CA GLY A 13 -12.54 -1.19 1.04
C GLY A 13 -13.48 -2.15 0.28
N PHE A 14 -13.75 -3.32 0.86
CA PHE A 14 -14.69 -4.30 0.32
C PHE A 14 -15.56 -4.90 1.43
N PRO A 15 -16.88 -5.02 1.29
CA PRO A 15 -17.67 -4.42 0.19
C PRO A 15 -17.69 -2.89 0.29
N LEU A 16 -17.71 -2.18 -0.83
CA LEU A 16 -17.83 -0.73 -0.82
C LEU A 16 -19.25 -0.33 -0.40
N TRP A 17 -19.38 0.58 0.55
CA TRP A 17 -20.63 0.89 1.25
C TRP A 17 -21.80 1.30 0.34
N ASN A 18 -21.52 2.02 -0.74
CA ASN A 18 -22.50 2.54 -1.70
C ASN A 18 -22.45 1.82 -3.06
N CYS A 19 -21.76 0.68 -3.17
CA CYS A 19 -21.66 -0.09 -4.42
C CYS A 19 -22.64 -1.27 -4.42
N HIS A 20 -23.27 -1.49 -5.57
CA HIS A 20 -24.15 -2.63 -5.82
C HIS A 20 -23.67 -3.47 -7.03
N CYS A 21 -22.35 -3.50 -7.28
CA CYS A 21 -21.79 -4.41 -8.29
C CYS A 21 -21.98 -5.87 -7.87
N GLN A 22 -21.80 -6.78 -8.80
CA GLN A 22 -22.01 -8.21 -8.60
C GLN A 22 -21.33 -8.73 -7.31
N LEU A 23 -20.03 -8.41 -7.09
CA LEU A 23 -19.27 -8.91 -5.94
C LEU A 23 -19.76 -8.30 -4.62
N CYS A 24 -19.98 -6.97 -4.57
CA CYS A 24 -20.47 -6.32 -3.36
C CYS A 24 -21.90 -6.79 -2.99
N SER A 25 -22.74 -7.04 -3.99
CA SER A 25 -24.08 -7.56 -3.79
C SER A 25 -24.05 -9.02 -3.32
N ALA A 26 -23.32 -9.88 -4.02
CA ALA A 26 -23.20 -11.30 -3.66
C ALA A 26 -22.62 -11.48 -2.24
N TRP A 27 -21.63 -10.67 -1.86
CA TRP A 27 -21.09 -10.71 -0.49
C TRP A 27 -22.14 -10.35 0.57
N ARG A 28 -22.96 -9.30 0.33
CA ARG A 28 -24.01 -8.89 1.29
C ARG A 28 -25.11 -9.93 1.45
N HIS A 29 -25.36 -10.74 0.40
CA HIS A 29 -26.33 -11.83 0.47
C HIS A 29 -25.74 -13.14 0.99
N GLY A 30 -24.43 -13.23 1.19
CA GLY A 30 -23.76 -14.44 1.64
C GLY A 30 -23.44 -15.44 0.53
N ASP A 31 -23.56 -15.02 -0.74
CA ASP A 31 -23.39 -15.85 -1.93
C ASP A 31 -21.94 -15.84 -2.46
N LEU A 32 -21.02 -15.14 -1.79
CA LEU A 32 -19.63 -15.01 -2.20
C LEU A 32 -18.67 -15.48 -1.10
N ASP A 33 -17.76 -16.39 -1.42
CA ASP A 33 -16.67 -16.77 -0.52
C ASP A 33 -15.58 -15.70 -0.54
N ALA A 34 -15.80 -14.65 0.21
CA ALA A 34 -14.84 -13.55 0.39
C ALA A 34 -14.91 -12.98 1.81
N SER A 35 -13.80 -12.44 2.30
CA SER A 35 -13.78 -11.65 3.52
C SER A 35 -13.88 -10.16 3.20
N ALA A 36 -14.50 -9.39 4.10
CA ALA A 36 -14.42 -7.93 4.07
C ALA A 36 -12.96 -7.47 4.13
N ARG A 37 -12.67 -6.31 3.55
CA ARG A 37 -11.33 -5.73 3.51
C ARG A 37 -11.40 -4.24 3.84
N THR A 38 -10.56 -3.83 4.77
CA THR A 38 -10.30 -2.42 5.03
C THR A 38 -9.28 -1.88 4.02
N GLN A 39 -9.19 -0.56 3.93
CA GLN A 39 -8.33 0.11 2.96
C GLN A 39 -6.85 -0.08 3.29
N SER A 40 -6.01 -0.04 2.27
CA SER A 40 -4.61 -0.45 2.32
C SER A 40 -3.77 0.30 3.37
N SER A 41 -3.22 -0.44 4.31
CA SER A 41 -2.15 -0.05 5.23
C SER A 41 -1.34 -1.28 5.60
N ILE A 42 -0.04 -1.11 5.81
CA ILE A 42 0.87 -2.20 6.20
C ILE A 42 1.71 -1.73 7.38
N ALA A 43 1.92 -2.59 8.37
CA ALA A 43 2.85 -2.33 9.45
C ALA A 43 4.09 -3.23 9.32
N ILE A 44 5.28 -2.66 9.56
CA ILE A 44 6.57 -3.35 9.46
C ILE A 44 7.29 -3.24 10.80
N SER A 45 7.82 -4.34 11.31
CA SER A 45 8.67 -4.40 12.50
C SER A 45 9.90 -5.28 12.26
N GLN A 46 10.94 -5.07 13.05
CA GLN A 46 12.16 -5.88 12.99
C GLN A 46 11.87 -7.34 13.36
N ASP A 47 11.17 -7.55 14.47
CA ASP A 47 10.87 -8.89 15.02
C ASP A 47 9.38 -9.08 15.33
N GLY A 48 8.62 -7.98 15.45
CA GLY A 48 7.20 -8.00 15.82
C GLY A 48 6.94 -8.51 17.23
N ARG A 49 7.91 -8.33 18.15
CA ARG A 49 7.79 -8.70 19.57
C ARG A 49 7.00 -7.63 20.33
N PRO A 50 6.37 -7.96 21.44
CA PRO A 50 5.80 -6.96 22.34
C PRO A 50 6.83 -5.90 22.74
N GLY A 51 6.50 -4.62 22.56
CA GLY A 51 7.41 -3.50 22.82
C GLY A 51 8.32 -3.09 21.65
N ASP A 52 8.42 -3.90 20.60
CA ASP A 52 9.04 -3.46 19.36
C ASP A 52 8.18 -2.37 18.71
N GLY A 53 8.85 -1.38 18.15
CA GLY A 53 8.16 -0.35 17.36
C GLY A 53 7.71 -0.89 16.01
N TRP A 54 6.67 -0.28 15.49
CA TRP A 54 6.14 -0.55 14.16
C TRP A 54 6.25 0.68 13.28
N LEU A 55 6.71 0.48 12.07
CA LEU A 55 6.61 1.43 10.97
C LEU A 55 5.26 1.22 10.29
N LEU A 56 4.46 2.26 10.17
CA LEU A 56 3.24 2.23 9.38
C LEU A 56 3.55 2.68 7.95
N VAL A 57 3.16 1.92 6.96
CA VAL A 57 3.22 2.29 5.55
C VAL A 57 1.80 2.59 5.07
N ASN A 58 1.57 3.84 4.70
CA ASN A 58 0.28 4.46 4.47
C ASN A 58 -0.64 4.40 5.72
N ALA A 59 -1.49 5.38 5.87
CA ALA A 59 -2.45 5.50 6.97
C ALA A 59 -3.87 5.60 6.41
N SER A 60 -4.57 4.47 6.33
CA SER A 60 -5.92 4.43 5.79
C SER A 60 -6.96 5.04 6.72
N PRO A 61 -8.11 5.52 6.22
CA PRO A 61 -9.23 5.98 7.06
C PRO A 61 -9.70 4.92 8.06
N ASP A 62 -9.47 3.64 7.78
CA ASP A 62 -9.85 2.51 8.62
C ASP A 62 -8.83 2.21 9.74
N LEU A 63 -7.76 3.03 9.86
CA LEU A 63 -6.67 2.81 10.80
C LEU A 63 -7.13 2.54 12.25
N PRO A 64 -8.11 3.24 12.84
CA PRO A 64 -8.59 2.93 14.17
C PRO A 64 -9.15 1.51 14.33
N GLN A 65 -9.85 1.02 13.30
CA GLN A 65 -10.35 -0.36 13.28
C GLN A 65 -9.19 -1.35 13.12
N GLN A 66 -8.26 -1.07 12.22
CA GLN A 66 -7.07 -1.89 11.95
C GLN A 66 -6.20 -2.05 13.20
N LEU A 67 -5.93 -0.94 13.90
CA LEU A 67 -5.16 -0.96 15.15
C LEU A 67 -5.87 -1.77 16.24
N ARG A 68 -7.19 -1.58 16.43
CA ARG A 68 -7.95 -2.35 17.42
C ARG A 68 -8.00 -3.85 17.11
N ALA A 69 -8.05 -4.22 15.83
CA ALA A 69 -8.08 -5.60 15.38
C ALA A 69 -6.71 -6.32 15.46
N THR A 70 -5.61 -5.57 15.68
CA THR A 70 -4.24 -6.09 15.62
C THR A 70 -3.59 -6.06 17.01
N PRO A 71 -3.58 -7.18 17.78
CA PRO A 71 -3.02 -7.20 19.13
C PRO A 71 -1.55 -6.77 19.21
N ALA A 72 -0.74 -7.06 18.18
CA ALA A 72 0.67 -6.67 18.12
C ALA A 72 0.90 -5.15 18.07
N LEU A 73 -0.12 -4.37 17.73
CA LEU A 73 -0.10 -2.91 17.66
C LEU A 73 -0.79 -2.26 18.86
N GLN A 74 -1.15 -3.03 19.88
CA GLN A 74 -1.68 -2.49 21.13
C GLN A 74 -0.54 -2.06 22.06
N PRO A 75 -0.70 -0.98 22.85
CA PRO A 75 0.28 -0.57 23.84
C PRO A 75 0.51 -1.69 24.87
N GLY A 76 1.78 -2.00 25.15
CA GLY A 76 2.15 -2.98 26.18
C GLY A 76 2.10 -2.41 27.61
N HIS A 77 2.18 -1.09 27.76
CA HIS A 77 2.15 -0.38 29.03
C HIS A 77 1.75 1.09 28.86
N ILE A 78 1.50 1.78 29.98
CA ILE A 78 1.15 3.22 29.96
C ILE A 78 2.30 4.02 29.32
N GLY A 79 1.94 4.83 28.30
CA GLY A 79 2.88 5.69 27.58
C GLY A 79 3.60 4.99 26.42
N ASP A 80 3.31 3.72 26.18
CA ASP A 80 3.81 3.04 24.97
C ASP A 80 3.10 3.57 23.71
N VAL A 81 3.91 3.81 22.66
CA VAL A 81 3.45 4.26 21.36
C VAL A 81 3.95 3.24 20.32
N PRO A 82 3.13 2.24 19.98
CA PRO A 82 3.55 1.17 19.06
C PRO A 82 3.95 1.68 17.66
N ILE A 83 3.27 2.68 17.12
CA ILE A 83 3.63 3.29 15.83
C ILE A 83 4.73 4.32 16.06
N ARG A 84 5.93 4.06 15.55
CA ARG A 84 7.12 4.93 15.70
C ARG A 84 7.24 5.95 14.57
N ALA A 85 6.82 5.59 13.37
CA ALA A 85 6.89 6.43 12.20
C ALA A 85 5.84 6.01 11.17
N VAL A 86 5.53 6.91 10.24
CA VAL A 86 4.69 6.65 9.07
C VAL A 86 5.49 6.95 7.82
N VAL A 87 5.51 6.04 6.84
CA VAL A 87 6.00 6.28 5.48
C VAL A 87 4.80 6.38 4.55
N LEU A 88 4.66 7.50 3.87
CA LEU A 88 3.63 7.70 2.86
C LEU A 88 4.20 7.41 1.48
N LEU A 89 3.58 6.48 0.77
CA LEU A 89 4.02 6.10 -0.57
C LEU A 89 3.42 7.01 -1.65
N ASP A 90 2.32 7.67 -1.36
CA ASP A 90 1.65 8.70 -2.16
C ASP A 90 0.73 9.54 -1.27
N SER A 91 0.04 10.53 -1.84
CA SER A 91 -0.91 11.41 -1.13
C SER A 91 -2.38 11.04 -1.35
N ARG A 92 -2.69 9.84 -1.90
CA ARG A 92 -4.08 9.40 -2.09
C ARG A 92 -4.85 9.43 -0.77
N LEU A 93 -6.08 9.93 -0.79
CA LEU A 93 -6.90 10.11 0.41
C LEU A 93 -7.00 8.85 1.28
N HIS A 94 -7.14 7.68 0.65
CA HIS A 94 -7.22 6.40 1.35
C HIS A 94 -5.86 5.88 1.86
N HIS A 95 -4.76 6.58 1.59
CA HIS A 95 -3.42 6.30 2.11
C HIS A 95 -3.00 7.30 3.20
N VAL A 96 -3.71 8.44 3.34
CA VAL A 96 -3.26 9.52 4.22
C VAL A 96 -4.29 9.96 5.26
N ALA A 97 -5.59 9.76 5.02
CA ALA A 97 -6.64 10.29 5.91
C ALA A 97 -6.59 9.70 7.33
N GLY A 98 -6.07 8.51 7.50
CA GLY A 98 -5.88 7.86 8.80
C GLY A 98 -4.82 8.55 9.69
N LEU A 99 -3.99 9.44 9.14
CA LEU A 99 -3.08 10.27 9.94
C LEU A 99 -3.83 11.04 11.04
N LEU A 100 -5.06 11.51 10.77
CA LEU A 100 -5.89 12.21 11.74
C LEU A 100 -6.22 11.34 12.96
N SER A 101 -6.18 10.02 12.84
CA SER A 101 -6.40 9.09 13.95
C SER A 101 -5.17 8.95 14.85
N LEU A 102 -4.01 9.43 14.41
CA LEU A 102 -2.77 9.44 15.18
C LEU A 102 -2.52 10.75 15.94
N ARG A 103 -3.46 11.68 15.94
CA ARG A 103 -3.36 13.01 16.56
C ARG A 103 -3.12 12.99 18.08
N GLU A 104 -3.43 11.87 18.75
CA GLU A 104 -3.18 11.70 20.19
C GLU A 104 -1.70 11.37 20.49
N SER A 105 -0.88 11.17 19.47
CA SER A 105 0.57 11.03 19.64
C SER A 105 1.17 12.35 20.11
N ARG A 106 2.23 12.29 20.94
CA ARG A 106 2.98 13.51 21.30
C ARG A 106 3.72 14.08 20.10
N GLU A 107 4.27 13.18 19.30
CA GLU A 107 5.05 13.48 18.11
C GLU A 107 4.78 12.39 17.07
N LEU A 108 4.62 12.79 15.82
CA LEU A 108 4.41 11.90 14.67
C LEU A 108 5.51 12.15 13.64
N GLU A 109 6.37 11.16 13.42
CA GLU A 109 7.35 11.20 12.33
C GLU A 109 6.71 10.72 11.03
N VAL A 110 6.71 11.58 10.01
CA VAL A 110 6.11 11.29 8.69
C VAL A 110 7.20 11.41 7.62
N TYR A 111 7.50 10.30 6.98
CA TYR A 111 8.42 10.21 5.84
C TYR A 111 7.62 10.34 4.55
N ALA A 112 7.92 11.34 3.76
CA ALA A 112 7.23 11.62 2.50
C ALA A 112 8.14 12.38 1.54
N THR A 113 7.83 12.28 0.23
CA THR A 113 8.49 13.10 -0.80
C THR A 113 8.06 14.55 -0.69
N PRO A 114 8.80 15.52 -1.28
CA PRO A 114 8.39 16.91 -1.34
C PRO A 114 6.99 17.10 -1.93
N LEU A 115 6.64 16.37 -2.99
CA LEU A 115 5.31 16.46 -3.62
C LEU A 115 4.19 16.00 -2.70
N VAL A 116 4.37 14.88 -2.02
CA VAL A 116 3.39 14.38 -1.04
C VAL A 116 3.24 15.37 0.12
N PHE A 117 4.34 15.98 0.56
CA PHE A 117 4.29 17.01 1.60
C PHE A 117 3.52 18.26 1.14
N ASP A 118 3.77 18.73 -0.07
CA ASP A 118 3.07 19.89 -0.64
C ASP A 118 1.56 19.60 -0.77
N ASP A 119 1.18 18.41 -1.25
CA ASP A 119 -0.22 17.99 -1.30
C ASP A 119 -0.89 18.03 0.08
N LEU A 120 -0.19 17.54 1.11
CA LEU A 120 -0.73 17.43 2.48
C LEU A 120 -0.65 18.74 3.28
N THR A 121 -0.04 19.76 2.74
CA THR A 121 0.04 21.11 3.35
C THR A 121 -0.77 22.14 2.59
N ALA A 122 -0.86 22.05 1.26
CA ALA A 122 -1.53 23.07 0.42
C ALA A 122 -2.89 22.59 -0.12
N ASP A 123 -2.93 21.41 -0.74
CA ASP A 123 -4.11 20.93 -1.47
C ASP A 123 -5.08 20.13 -0.58
N LEU A 124 -4.55 19.39 0.38
CA LEU A 124 -5.28 18.64 1.41
C LEU A 124 -4.58 18.88 2.76
N PRO A 125 -4.83 19.97 3.48
CA PRO A 125 -3.99 20.46 4.57
C PRO A 125 -4.06 19.60 5.85
N LEU A 126 -3.88 18.29 5.74
CA LEU A 126 -3.94 17.33 6.85
C LEU A 126 -2.82 17.57 7.87
N LEU A 127 -1.61 17.89 7.41
CA LEU A 127 -0.48 18.11 8.32
C LEU A 127 -0.68 19.38 9.16
N GLN A 128 -1.24 20.44 8.58
CA GLN A 128 -1.56 21.67 9.32
C GLN A 128 -2.65 21.42 10.39
N VAL A 129 -3.65 20.58 10.09
CA VAL A 129 -4.65 20.20 11.08
C VAL A 129 -4.01 19.41 12.21
N LEU A 130 -3.14 18.44 11.88
CA LEU A 130 -2.46 17.61 12.87
C LEU A 130 -1.56 18.42 13.81
N GLU A 131 -0.85 19.44 13.31
CA GLU A 131 0.02 20.31 14.13
C GLU A 131 -0.72 21.04 15.25
N SER A 132 -2.04 21.17 15.15
CA SER A 132 -2.89 21.71 16.23
C SER A 132 -3.09 20.72 17.38
N TYR A 133 -2.77 19.44 17.21
CA TYR A 133 -2.99 18.36 18.17
C TYR A 133 -1.70 17.67 18.62
N CYS A 134 -0.78 17.43 17.69
CA CYS A 134 0.51 16.78 17.97
C CYS A 134 1.62 17.43 17.15
N ARG A 135 2.87 17.25 17.59
CA ARG A 135 4.00 17.71 16.80
C ARG A 135 4.19 16.79 15.59
N VAL A 136 4.08 17.34 14.37
CA VAL A 136 4.40 16.60 13.13
C VAL A 136 5.85 16.90 12.75
N ARG A 137 6.65 15.85 12.57
CA ARG A 137 8.00 15.93 12.03
C ARG A 137 8.05 15.33 10.65
N TRP A 138 8.03 16.18 9.65
CA TRP A 138 8.29 15.72 8.29
C TRP A 138 9.76 15.35 8.11
N ARG A 139 9.99 14.14 7.62
CA ARG A 139 11.27 13.59 7.20
C ARG A 139 11.26 13.49 5.70
N MET A 140 11.93 14.41 5.03
CA MET A 140 11.96 14.49 3.59
C MET A 140 12.64 13.27 2.98
N LEU A 141 11.94 12.58 2.09
CA LEU A 141 12.53 11.64 1.15
C LEU A 141 12.90 12.43 -0.12
N PRO A 142 14.20 12.63 -0.42
CA PRO A 142 14.63 13.55 -1.46
C PRO A 142 14.45 12.94 -2.87
N ILE A 143 13.20 12.68 -3.24
CA ILE A 143 12.81 12.13 -4.54
C ILE A 143 12.00 13.20 -5.26
N ALA A 144 12.63 13.84 -6.24
CA ALA A 144 12.06 14.89 -7.09
C ALA A 144 12.97 15.11 -8.32
N GLY A 145 12.39 15.52 -9.44
CA GLY A 145 13.14 15.79 -10.67
C GLY A 145 13.96 14.59 -11.14
N GLU A 146 15.27 14.75 -11.25
CA GLU A 146 16.19 13.69 -11.68
C GLU A 146 16.52 12.69 -10.55
N GLN A 147 16.34 13.10 -9.29
CA GLN A 147 16.57 12.21 -8.14
C GLN A 147 15.45 11.21 -8.00
N ARG A 148 15.67 9.99 -8.45
CA ARG A 148 14.66 8.93 -8.55
C ARG A 148 14.65 7.97 -7.36
N SER A 149 15.68 7.97 -6.51
CA SER A 149 15.78 7.07 -5.36
C SER A 149 16.51 7.72 -4.20
N ALA A 150 16.22 7.27 -2.98
CA ALA A 150 16.89 7.72 -1.77
C ALA A 150 16.94 6.60 -0.74
N ALA A 151 18.11 6.36 -0.18
CA ALA A 151 18.28 5.53 1.02
C ALA A 151 18.04 6.40 2.26
N PHE A 152 17.43 5.83 3.28
CA PHE A 152 17.18 6.53 4.55
C PHE A 152 17.13 5.55 5.72
N GLU A 153 17.20 6.09 6.91
CA GLU A 153 17.08 5.33 8.15
C GLU A 153 15.93 5.86 8.99
N ILE A 154 15.31 4.96 9.75
CA ILE A 154 14.23 5.30 10.67
C ILE A 154 14.70 4.97 12.09
N PRO A 155 14.78 5.94 13.01
CA PRO A 155 15.12 5.69 14.40
C PRO A 155 14.22 4.62 15.03
N GLY A 156 14.82 3.71 15.77
CA GLY A 156 14.10 2.59 16.38
C GLY A 156 14.11 1.30 15.55
N PHE A 157 14.66 1.34 14.32
CA PHE A 157 14.75 0.15 13.45
C PHE A 157 16.19 -0.15 13.00
N PRO A 158 17.15 -0.35 13.94
CA PRO A 158 18.56 -0.50 13.60
C PRO A 158 18.88 -1.74 12.75
N ALA A 159 18.05 -2.77 12.83
CA ALA A 159 18.21 -3.98 12.03
C ALA A 159 17.63 -3.85 10.60
N LEU A 160 16.90 -2.78 10.29
CA LEU A 160 16.34 -2.56 8.97
C LEU A 160 17.08 -1.41 8.25
N SER A 161 17.23 -1.54 6.96
CA SER A 161 17.60 -0.44 6.06
C SER A 161 16.48 -0.20 5.08
N PHE A 162 16.28 1.07 4.73
CA PHE A 162 15.19 1.51 3.90
C PHE A 162 15.71 2.25 2.68
N ALA A 163 15.06 2.02 1.54
CA ALA A 163 15.22 2.83 0.36
C ALA A 163 13.85 3.07 -0.28
N ALA A 164 13.66 4.26 -0.81
CA ALA A 164 12.52 4.63 -1.61
C ALA A 164 12.95 4.87 -3.05
N MET A 165 12.11 4.48 -4.01
CA MET A 165 12.29 4.79 -5.42
C MET A 165 11.02 5.35 -6.01
N ALA A 166 11.15 6.36 -6.89
CA ALA A 166 10.01 6.87 -7.65
C ALA A 166 9.47 5.78 -8.58
N VAL A 167 8.16 5.61 -8.59
CA VAL A 167 7.46 4.69 -9.49
C VAL A 167 6.45 5.46 -10.34
N PRO A 168 6.05 4.90 -11.51
CA PRO A 168 4.95 5.46 -12.28
C PRO A 168 3.68 5.53 -11.44
N ALA A 169 3.15 6.75 -11.26
CA ALA A 169 1.96 7.02 -10.46
C ALA A 169 1.20 8.21 -11.05
N ARG A 170 -0.08 8.32 -10.73
CA ARG A 170 -0.89 9.51 -11.05
C ARG A 170 -1.16 10.33 -9.79
N ALA A 171 -1.11 11.64 -9.93
CA ALA A 171 -1.51 12.57 -8.89
C ALA A 171 -2.94 12.28 -8.41
N PRO A 172 -3.23 12.37 -7.11
CA PRO A 172 -4.58 12.20 -6.59
C PRO A 172 -5.48 13.35 -7.03
N ARG A 173 -6.81 13.15 -6.97
CA ARG A 173 -7.79 14.12 -7.48
C ARG A 173 -7.78 15.48 -6.77
N HIS A 174 -7.31 15.54 -5.54
CA HIS A 174 -7.23 16.78 -4.76
C HIS A 174 -5.94 17.55 -5.03
N ALA A 175 -4.91 16.91 -5.57
CA ALA A 175 -3.66 17.57 -5.90
C ALA A 175 -3.82 18.48 -7.11
N ARG A 176 -3.01 19.54 -7.16
CA ARG A 176 -2.98 20.45 -8.30
C ARG A 176 -2.68 19.69 -9.58
N LEU A 177 -3.34 20.09 -10.67
CA LEU A 177 -3.06 19.50 -11.97
C LEU A 177 -1.59 19.73 -12.34
N ARG A 178 -0.86 18.63 -12.49
CA ARG A 178 0.54 18.58 -12.92
C ARG A 178 0.77 17.36 -13.78
N GLY A 179 1.79 17.40 -14.64
CA GLY A 179 2.20 16.24 -15.42
C GLY A 179 2.80 15.14 -14.54
N GLU A 180 3.11 14.01 -15.13
CA GLU A 180 3.84 12.93 -14.44
C GLU A 180 5.16 13.46 -13.88
N THR A 181 5.32 13.38 -12.58
CA THR A 181 6.45 13.97 -11.86
C THR A 181 7.01 12.96 -10.87
N ALA A 182 8.34 12.91 -10.76
CA ALA A 182 9.00 12.04 -9.79
C ALA A 182 8.58 12.40 -8.36
N GLY A 183 8.18 11.41 -7.58
CA GLY A 183 7.76 11.60 -6.19
C GLY A 183 6.25 11.66 -5.97
N GLU A 184 5.42 11.57 -7.04
CA GLU A 184 3.96 11.35 -6.92
C GLU A 184 3.65 10.03 -6.21
N GLY A 185 4.40 9.00 -6.57
CA GLY A 185 4.35 7.69 -5.95
C GLY A 185 5.75 7.13 -5.79
N ILE A 186 5.94 6.37 -4.73
CA ILE A 186 7.18 5.66 -4.45
C ILE A 186 6.92 4.20 -4.11
N ALA A 187 7.88 3.33 -4.45
CA ALA A 187 8.01 2.01 -3.87
C ALA A 187 8.96 2.09 -2.65
N LEU A 188 8.66 1.31 -1.62
CA LEU A 188 9.53 1.13 -0.46
C LEU A 188 10.28 -0.20 -0.59
N GLN A 189 11.59 -0.14 -0.46
CA GLN A 189 12.45 -1.30 -0.31
C GLN A 189 12.92 -1.38 1.14
N VAL A 190 12.83 -2.57 1.73
CA VAL A 190 13.29 -2.81 3.11
C VAL A 190 14.19 -4.02 3.12
N GLN A 191 15.36 -3.90 3.73
CA GLN A 191 16.26 -5.03 3.94
C GLN A 191 16.48 -5.27 5.45
N ASP A 192 16.29 -6.50 5.89
CA ASP A 192 16.73 -6.94 7.21
C ASP A 192 18.23 -7.23 7.14
N ARG A 193 19.04 -6.39 7.83
CA ARG A 193 20.50 -6.48 7.84
C ARG A 193 21.02 -7.79 8.47
N ARG A 194 20.21 -8.46 9.28
CA ARG A 194 20.59 -9.72 9.98
C ARG A 194 20.42 -10.93 9.09
N SER A 195 19.30 -11.02 8.38
CA SER A 195 19.00 -12.13 7.46
C SER A 195 19.43 -11.86 6.01
N GLY A 196 19.66 -10.61 5.65
CA GLY A 196 19.85 -10.17 4.27
C GLY A 196 18.57 -10.14 3.45
N ARG A 197 17.44 -10.58 3.99
CA ARG A 197 16.16 -10.65 3.28
C ARG A 197 15.65 -9.28 2.88
N ARG A 198 15.08 -9.21 1.66
CA ARG A 198 14.61 -7.98 1.04
C ARG A 198 13.13 -8.03 0.71
N LEU A 199 12.46 -6.91 0.98
CA LEU A 199 11.08 -6.64 0.60
C LEU A 199 11.05 -5.54 -0.47
N PHE A 200 10.23 -5.72 -1.51
CA PHE A 200 9.77 -4.66 -2.40
C PHE A 200 8.27 -4.44 -2.17
N LEU A 201 7.86 -3.20 -1.85
CA LEU A 201 6.49 -2.84 -1.49
C LEU A 201 6.01 -1.65 -2.32
N SER A 202 4.99 -1.87 -3.17
CA SER A 202 4.32 -0.82 -3.95
C SER A 202 2.84 -1.17 -4.16
N PRO A 203 1.95 -0.83 -3.23
CA PRO A 203 0.53 -1.20 -3.28
C PRO A 203 -0.27 -0.46 -4.37
N ALA A 204 0.30 0.59 -4.95
CA ALA A 204 -0.29 1.33 -6.06
C ALA A 204 0.80 1.58 -7.11
N LEU A 205 0.68 0.93 -8.27
CA LEU A 205 1.72 0.92 -9.29
C LEU A 205 1.07 0.99 -10.68
N ALA A 206 1.37 2.05 -11.41
CA ALA A 206 0.76 2.31 -12.72
C ALA A 206 1.44 1.54 -13.86
N ASP A 207 2.71 1.20 -13.71
CA ASP A 207 3.51 0.43 -14.67
C ASP A 207 4.71 -0.22 -14.00
N VAL A 208 5.30 -1.22 -14.66
CA VAL A 208 6.55 -1.86 -14.23
C VAL A 208 7.56 -1.76 -15.36
N GLY A 209 8.48 -0.82 -15.22
CA GLY A 209 9.64 -0.68 -16.10
C GLY A 209 10.83 -1.53 -15.65
N GLU A 210 11.96 -1.38 -16.33
CA GLU A 210 13.16 -2.16 -16.00
C GLU A 210 13.72 -1.83 -14.60
N ALA A 211 13.57 -0.59 -14.14
CA ALA A 211 14.05 -0.18 -12.82
C ALA A 211 13.25 -0.87 -11.69
N GLU A 212 11.92 -0.88 -11.80
CA GLU A 212 11.04 -1.56 -10.85
C GLU A 212 11.27 -3.07 -10.89
N LEU A 213 11.38 -3.64 -12.10
CA LEU A 213 11.61 -5.06 -12.29
C LEU A 213 12.97 -5.50 -11.72
N ALA A 214 14.02 -4.70 -11.87
CA ALA A 214 15.33 -4.97 -11.28
C ALA A 214 15.24 -5.06 -9.75
N CYS A 215 14.54 -4.11 -9.09
CA CYS A 215 14.33 -4.15 -7.65
C CYS A 215 13.46 -5.35 -7.20
N MET A 216 12.45 -5.71 -8.00
CA MET A 216 11.61 -6.88 -7.73
C MET A 216 12.39 -8.19 -7.83
N ARG A 217 13.38 -8.30 -8.77
CA ARG A 217 14.28 -9.45 -8.91
C ARG A 217 15.20 -9.65 -7.71
N GLU A 218 15.58 -8.57 -7.05
CA GLU A 218 16.45 -8.62 -5.86
C GLU A 218 15.67 -8.92 -4.57
N ALA A 219 14.33 -8.86 -4.62
CA ALA A 219 13.49 -9.02 -3.44
C ALA A 219 13.15 -10.50 -3.16
N ASP A 220 13.20 -10.90 -1.88
CA ASP A 220 12.70 -12.19 -1.42
C ASP A 220 11.16 -12.20 -1.35
N CYS A 221 10.57 -11.04 -1.16
CA CYS A 221 9.13 -10.84 -1.16
C CYS A 221 8.76 -9.57 -1.91
N VAL A 222 7.81 -9.69 -2.82
CA VAL A 222 7.24 -8.58 -3.60
C VAL A 222 5.78 -8.42 -3.21
N VAL A 223 5.40 -7.25 -2.66
CA VAL A 223 4.03 -6.91 -2.29
C VAL A 223 3.59 -5.73 -3.16
N VAL A 224 2.71 -5.98 -4.11
CA VAL A 224 2.37 -5.01 -5.16
C VAL A 224 0.88 -4.89 -5.42
N ASP A 225 0.54 -3.99 -6.32
CA ASP A 225 -0.80 -3.59 -6.72
C ASP A 225 -1.64 -4.78 -7.23
N GLY A 226 -2.76 -5.00 -6.57
CA GLY A 226 -3.78 -5.98 -6.92
C GLY A 226 -5.11 -5.35 -7.34
N SER A 227 -5.16 -4.07 -7.70
CA SER A 227 -6.41 -3.32 -7.85
C SER A 227 -7.34 -3.90 -8.90
N PHE A 228 -6.90 -4.16 -10.11
CA PHE A 228 -7.77 -4.53 -11.22
C PHE A 228 -7.30 -5.79 -11.93
N TRP A 229 -8.26 -6.67 -12.26
CA TRP A 229 -7.98 -7.89 -13.03
C TRP A 229 -7.67 -7.57 -14.49
N THR A 230 -8.54 -6.76 -15.14
CA THR A 230 -8.41 -6.31 -16.52
C THR A 230 -8.31 -4.79 -16.60
N GLU A 231 -7.87 -4.27 -17.74
CA GLU A 231 -7.80 -2.82 -18.01
C GLU A 231 -9.19 -2.18 -17.90
N HIS A 232 -10.24 -2.87 -18.32
CA HIS A 232 -11.62 -2.38 -18.36
C HIS A 232 -12.53 -2.96 -17.27
N GLY A 233 -11.95 -3.50 -16.18
CA GLY A 233 -12.68 -4.18 -15.11
C GLY A 233 -13.79 -3.37 -14.46
N MET A 234 -13.69 -2.04 -14.39
CA MET A 234 -14.75 -1.18 -13.88
C MET A 234 -15.91 -1.03 -14.88
N GLN A 235 -15.62 -0.93 -16.17
CA GLN A 235 -16.62 -0.85 -17.23
C GLN A 235 -17.35 -2.20 -17.34
N GLU A 236 -16.62 -3.31 -17.30
CA GLU A 236 -17.15 -4.68 -17.29
C GLU A 236 -18.07 -4.93 -16.09
N ALA A 237 -17.74 -4.36 -14.93
CA ALA A 237 -18.56 -4.44 -13.72
C ALA A 237 -19.73 -3.42 -13.69
N GLY A 238 -19.86 -2.54 -14.69
CA GLY A 238 -20.91 -1.53 -14.78
C GLY A 238 -20.85 -0.43 -13.70
N ILE A 239 -19.65 -0.17 -13.13
CA ILE A 239 -19.49 0.77 -12.00
C ILE A 239 -18.69 2.04 -12.33
N GLY A 240 -18.26 2.20 -13.58
CA GLY A 240 -17.54 3.38 -14.00
C GLY A 240 -17.06 3.31 -15.44
N THR A 241 -16.55 4.41 -15.94
CA THR A 241 -16.05 4.57 -17.32
C THR A 241 -14.52 4.61 -17.41
N LEU A 242 -13.83 4.76 -16.26
CA LEU A 242 -12.38 4.86 -16.22
C LEU A 242 -11.75 3.45 -16.33
N SER A 243 -10.62 3.37 -17.01
CA SER A 243 -9.78 2.18 -17.07
C SER A 243 -8.87 2.06 -15.83
N ALA A 244 -8.21 0.91 -15.67
CA ALA A 244 -7.17 0.71 -14.66
C ALA A 244 -6.04 1.74 -14.81
N SER A 245 -5.56 1.94 -16.04
CA SER A 245 -4.52 2.92 -16.38
C SER A 245 -4.97 4.36 -16.09
N ASP A 246 -6.24 4.71 -16.34
CA ASP A 246 -6.80 6.02 -15.99
C ASP A 246 -6.78 6.30 -14.49
N LYS A 247 -6.80 5.26 -13.68
CA LYS A 247 -6.72 5.35 -12.21
C LYS A 247 -5.29 5.23 -11.67
N GLY A 248 -4.31 5.02 -12.55
CA GLY A 248 -2.90 4.88 -12.17
C GLY A 248 -2.57 3.50 -11.59
N HIS A 249 -3.15 2.44 -12.15
CA HIS A 249 -2.93 1.05 -11.75
C HIS A 249 -2.61 0.17 -12.95
N LEU A 250 -1.64 -0.73 -12.79
CA LEU A 250 -1.36 -1.79 -13.76
C LEU A 250 -2.34 -2.95 -13.52
N PRO A 251 -3.16 -3.36 -14.53
CA PRO A 251 -4.02 -4.51 -14.36
C PRO A 251 -3.21 -5.81 -14.23
N GLN A 252 -3.79 -6.85 -13.60
CA GLN A 252 -3.13 -8.13 -13.47
C GLN A 252 -2.93 -8.81 -14.82
N ARG A 253 -3.93 -8.76 -15.68
CA ARG A 253 -3.88 -9.33 -17.01
C ARG A 253 -3.23 -8.36 -18.01
N ARG A 254 -2.56 -8.95 -18.98
CA ARG A 254 -2.07 -8.26 -20.19
C ARG A 254 -3.22 -7.55 -20.92
N HIS A 255 -2.93 -6.35 -21.43
CA HIS A 255 -3.83 -5.61 -22.30
C HIS A 255 -3.14 -5.29 -23.63
N GLY A 256 -3.57 -5.93 -24.71
CA GLY A 256 -2.88 -5.89 -25.99
C GLY A 256 -1.42 -6.41 -25.86
N GLU A 257 -0.47 -5.61 -26.29
CA GLU A 257 0.96 -5.93 -26.15
C GLU A 257 1.53 -5.54 -24.78
N ARG A 258 0.85 -4.71 -23.99
CA ARG A 258 1.29 -4.27 -22.68
C ARG A 258 1.23 -5.41 -21.67
N PRO A 259 2.36 -5.80 -21.04
CA PRO A 259 2.37 -6.81 -19.98
C PRO A 259 1.53 -6.37 -18.79
N GLY A 260 0.89 -7.33 -18.11
CA GLY A 260 0.20 -7.08 -16.85
C GLY A 260 1.08 -7.37 -15.62
N MET A 261 0.51 -7.16 -14.43
CA MET A 261 1.21 -7.40 -13.17
C MET A 261 1.63 -8.88 -13.00
N ILE A 262 0.83 -9.83 -13.52
CA ILE A 262 1.19 -11.26 -13.50
C ILE A 262 2.47 -11.50 -14.31
N ASP A 263 2.61 -10.87 -15.48
CA ASP A 263 3.82 -10.98 -16.31
C ASP A 263 5.04 -10.41 -15.57
N ALA A 264 4.88 -9.26 -14.92
CA ALA A 264 5.96 -8.63 -14.14
C ALA A 264 6.37 -9.49 -12.93
N LEU A 265 5.41 -10.04 -12.20
CA LEU A 265 5.68 -10.94 -11.07
C LEU A 265 6.34 -12.24 -11.51
N ARG A 266 5.99 -12.78 -12.68
CA ARG A 266 6.67 -13.94 -13.27
C ARG A 266 8.11 -13.60 -13.66
N ALA A 267 8.31 -12.46 -14.33
CA ALA A 267 9.63 -11.99 -14.78
C ALA A 267 10.57 -11.60 -13.61
N SER A 268 10.02 -11.23 -12.46
CA SER A 268 10.81 -10.93 -11.26
C SER A 268 11.48 -12.17 -10.68
N GLY A 269 10.87 -13.35 -10.80
CA GLY A 269 11.35 -14.57 -10.18
C GLY A 269 11.36 -14.54 -8.64
N ALA A 270 10.74 -13.53 -8.02
CA ALA A 270 10.71 -13.38 -6.57
C ALA A 270 10.13 -14.64 -5.88
N PRO A 271 10.74 -15.15 -4.81
CA PRO A 271 10.27 -16.35 -4.12
C PRO A 271 8.85 -16.20 -3.56
N ARG A 272 8.49 -15.01 -3.07
CA ARG A 272 7.15 -14.72 -2.56
C ARG A 272 6.55 -13.52 -3.29
N LYS A 273 5.35 -13.68 -3.82
CA LYS A 273 4.63 -12.70 -4.62
C LYS A 273 3.24 -12.48 -4.04
N VAL A 274 2.91 -11.25 -3.66
CA VAL A 274 1.66 -10.93 -2.96
C VAL A 274 0.98 -9.74 -3.62
N LEU A 275 -0.28 -9.88 -3.99
CA LEU A 275 -1.14 -8.79 -4.44
C LEU A 275 -1.90 -8.19 -3.27
N THR A 276 -1.86 -6.88 -3.14
CA THR A 276 -2.61 -6.09 -2.13
C THR A 276 -3.36 -4.94 -2.81
N HIS A 277 -4.00 -4.05 -2.04
CA HIS A 277 -4.72 -2.90 -2.58
C HIS A 277 -5.82 -3.29 -3.60
N ILE A 278 -6.66 -4.26 -3.23
CA ILE A 278 -7.61 -4.92 -4.13
C ILE A 278 -8.89 -4.09 -4.24
N HIS A 279 -9.27 -3.73 -5.46
CA HIS A 279 -10.50 -2.99 -5.71
C HIS A 279 -11.74 -3.88 -5.50
N HIS A 280 -12.83 -3.30 -5.01
CA HIS A 280 -14.07 -4.01 -4.65
C HIS A 280 -14.76 -4.73 -5.83
N SER A 281 -14.40 -4.43 -7.07
CA SER A 281 -14.89 -5.12 -8.26
C SER A 281 -13.95 -6.19 -8.81
N ASN A 282 -12.79 -6.39 -8.19
CA ASN A 282 -11.81 -7.34 -8.69
C ASN A 282 -12.25 -8.78 -8.39
N PRO A 283 -12.39 -9.65 -9.40
CA PRO A 283 -12.86 -11.02 -9.22
C PRO A 283 -11.93 -11.91 -8.37
N ILE A 284 -10.68 -11.49 -8.11
CA ILE A 284 -9.78 -12.20 -7.18
C ILE A 284 -10.26 -12.15 -5.72
N LEU A 285 -11.28 -11.36 -5.40
CA LEU A 285 -11.93 -11.35 -4.09
C LEU A 285 -12.64 -12.66 -3.79
N ASP A 286 -13.22 -13.31 -4.81
CA ASP A 286 -13.81 -14.65 -4.70
C ASP A 286 -12.71 -15.71 -4.51
N ARG A 287 -12.67 -16.35 -3.34
CA ARG A 287 -11.67 -17.39 -3.03
C ARG A 287 -11.84 -18.64 -3.89
N GLY A 288 -13.06 -18.98 -4.26
CA GLY A 288 -13.39 -20.08 -5.16
C GLY A 288 -13.31 -19.75 -6.65
N GLY A 289 -13.03 -18.49 -6.99
CA GLY A 289 -13.04 -17.97 -8.36
C GLY A 289 -11.93 -18.53 -9.26
N ALA A 290 -12.17 -18.48 -10.57
CA ALA A 290 -11.18 -18.92 -11.58
C ALA A 290 -9.90 -18.09 -11.51
N GLN A 291 -10.02 -16.78 -11.26
CA GLN A 291 -8.91 -15.83 -11.16
C GLN A 291 -8.00 -16.16 -9.97
N ARG A 292 -8.59 -16.60 -8.85
CA ARG A 292 -7.79 -17.04 -7.68
C ARG A 292 -7.01 -18.32 -7.98
N ARG A 293 -7.61 -19.26 -8.71
CA ARG A 293 -6.91 -20.49 -9.14
C ARG A 293 -5.77 -20.16 -10.12
N GLU A 294 -5.98 -19.22 -11.03
CA GLU A 294 -4.94 -18.75 -11.94
C GLU A 294 -3.75 -18.14 -11.18
N LEU A 295 -4.00 -17.22 -10.23
CA LEU A 295 -2.95 -16.64 -9.39
C LEU A 295 -2.20 -17.71 -8.58
N ALA A 296 -2.92 -18.68 -8.01
CA ALA A 296 -2.32 -19.77 -7.25
C ALA A 296 -1.40 -20.65 -8.12
N ALA A 297 -1.78 -20.91 -9.39
CA ALA A 297 -0.92 -21.63 -10.32
C ALA A 297 0.37 -20.90 -10.68
N GLU A 298 0.37 -19.56 -10.60
CA GLU A 298 1.55 -18.70 -10.76
C GLU A 298 2.34 -18.49 -9.46
N GLY A 299 1.92 -19.10 -8.35
CA GLY A 299 2.51 -18.89 -7.03
C GLY A 299 2.32 -17.46 -6.50
N ILE A 300 1.22 -16.81 -6.88
CA ILE A 300 0.88 -15.44 -6.45
C ILE A 300 -0.19 -15.51 -5.37
N GLU A 301 0.14 -14.97 -4.19
CA GLU A 301 -0.78 -14.84 -3.06
C GLU A 301 -1.65 -13.59 -3.21
N VAL A 302 -2.83 -13.62 -2.65
CA VAL A 302 -3.69 -12.44 -2.51
C VAL A 302 -3.79 -12.09 -1.03
N ALA A 303 -3.32 -10.91 -0.66
CA ALA A 303 -3.33 -10.43 0.71
C ALA A 303 -4.76 -10.37 1.28
N HIS A 304 -4.88 -10.46 2.57
CA HIS A 304 -6.09 -10.23 3.33
C HIS A 304 -5.74 -9.45 4.61
N ASP A 305 -6.73 -8.81 5.20
CA ASP A 305 -6.55 -8.09 6.46
C ASP A 305 -6.11 -9.08 7.55
N GLY A 306 -5.07 -8.70 8.29
CA GLY A 306 -4.44 -9.55 9.30
C GLY A 306 -3.40 -10.56 8.76
N MET A 307 -3.10 -10.57 7.44
CA MET A 307 -2.04 -11.42 6.88
C MET A 307 -0.68 -11.07 7.47
N VAL A 308 0.05 -12.09 7.91
CA VAL A 308 1.41 -11.98 8.44
C VAL A 308 2.41 -12.49 7.41
N ILE A 309 3.46 -11.72 7.17
CA ILE A 309 4.58 -12.08 6.30
C ILE A 309 5.86 -11.98 7.13
N GLU A 310 6.61 -13.07 7.23
CA GLU A 310 7.90 -13.12 7.90
C GLU A 310 9.03 -13.34 6.87
N LEU A 311 10.11 -12.53 6.99
CA LEU A 311 11.28 -12.52 6.11
C LEU A 311 12.59 -12.54 6.89
#